data_f68afc6fb9e4adf6c479f75972fe58fb
#
_entry.id   f68afc6fb9e4adf6c479f75972fe58fb
#
_cell.length_a   1.000
_cell.length_b   1.000
_cell.length_c   1.000
_cell.angle_alpha   90.00
_cell.angle_beta   90.00
_cell.angle_gamma   90.00
#
_symmetry.space_group_name_H-M   'P 1'
#
loop_
_entity.id
_entity.type
_entity.pdbx_description
1 polymer ?
#
loop_
_entity_poly.entity_id
_entity_poly.type
_entity_poly.pdbx_seq_one_letter_code
_entity_poly.pdbx_strand_id
1 'polypeptide(L)'
;MKYFAFTAFYLLYLLLHPTDAGADVRGKILMIASNQLDMGDADKHDARNNLWEYAPPYHIFISHGFEVDFVSPSGGPVHFMMEPVGISSYTIQYEGFMDKASSSLKPAEVKPEEYLAIYIGGGYGTLFDVANNRALQSIMAAVYEAGGVISSCGHGAGAFANVRLTDGHYLVAGKRVAGFPNSTEREKSWANHGKLLPFLVEEKLHSNGAIALNKESVTDKHAVIIDQRIVSSMFLPSAAAVAKETIKLLEKNSLR
;
A
#
# COMPACT_ATOMS: atom_id res chain seq x y z
N MET A 1 8.01 -28.99 58.31
CA MET A 1 8.99 -28.49 57.29
C MET A 1 8.67 -29.04 55.88
N LYS A 2 7.47 -28.88 55.32
CA LYS A 2 7.14 -29.35 53.96
C LYS A 2 6.43 -28.28 53.07
N TYR A 3 6.26 -27.06 53.55
CA TYR A 3 5.53 -26.00 52.79
C TYR A 3 6.42 -24.89 52.24
N PHE A 4 7.75 -24.90 52.49
CA PHE A 4 8.65 -23.85 52.01
C PHE A 4 9.26 -24.12 50.60
N ALA A 5 9.15 -25.32 50.09
CA ALA A 5 9.76 -25.70 48.81
C ALA A 5 8.87 -25.35 47.60
N PHE A 6 7.55 -25.22 47.77
CA PHE A 6 6.63 -24.96 46.67
C PHE A 6 6.56 -23.47 46.25
N THR A 7 6.76 -22.58 47.20
CA THR A 7 6.70 -21.12 46.92
C THR A 7 7.93 -20.60 46.19
N ALA A 8 9.10 -21.19 46.43
CA ALA A 8 10.34 -20.81 45.77
C ALA A 8 10.38 -21.25 44.29
N PHE A 9 9.74 -22.38 43.97
CA PHE A 9 9.69 -22.86 42.57
C PHE A 9 8.71 -22.02 41.71
N TYR A 10 7.65 -21.50 42.28
CA TYR A 10 6.72 -20.62 41.56
C TYR A 10 7.28 -19.23 41.30
N LEU A 11 8.07 -18.68 42.21
CA LEU A 11 8.76 -17.41 42.00
C LEU A 11 9.89 -17.52 40.97
N LEU A 12 10.59 -18.66 40.91
CA LEU A 12 11.66 -18.89 39.94
C LEU A 12 11.08 -19.11 38.52
N TYR A 13 9.88 -19.69 38.43
CA TYR A 13 9.18 -19.87 37.14
C TYR A 13 8.72 -18.53 36.55
N LEU A 14 8.32 -17.55 37.37
CA LEU A 14 7.94 -16.21 36.92
C LEU A 14 9.16 -15.35 36.51
N LEU A 15 10.37 -15.65 37.00
CA LEU A 15 11.58 -14.94 36.64
C LEU A 15 12.27 -15.50 35.38
N LEU A 16 11.89 -16.69 34.92
CA LEU A 16 12.46 -17.36 33.74
C LEU A 16 11.56 -17.29 32.50
N HIS A 17 10.33 -16.80 32.65
CA HIS A 17 9.53 -16.48 31.48
C HIS A 17 9.81 -15.01 31.12
N PRO A 18 10.41 -14.74 29.96
CA PRO A 18 10.41 -13.39 29.48
C PRO A 18 8.93 -12.97 29.44
N THR A 19 8.55 -11.97 30.21
CA THR A 19 7.33 -11.24 29.88
C THR A 19 7.45 -10.95 28.41
N ASP A 20 6.47 -11.41 27.62
CA ASP A 20 6.29 -10.93 26.27
C ASP A 20 6.31 -9.40 26.36
N ALA A 21 7.49 -8.83 26.19
CA ALA A 21 7.63 -7.43 25.89
C ALA A 21 7.04 -7.34 24.49
N GLY A 22 5.75 -7.07 24.42
CA GLY A 22 5.08 -6.77 23.16
C GLY A 22 5.99 -5.76 22.48
N ALA A 23 6.53 -6.11 21.33
CA ALA A 23 7.39 -5.22 20.59
C ALA A 23 6.62 -3.89 20.48
N ASP A 24 7.21 -2.81 20.98
CA ASP A 24 6.58 -1.50 20.92
C ASP A 24 6.18 -1.23 19.49
N VAL A 25 4.87 -1.13 19.26
CA VAL A 25 4.32 -0.87 17.92
C VAL A 25 4.80 0.50 17.48
N ARG A 26 5.56 0.55 16.39
CA ARG A 26 6.14 1.79 15.84
C ARG A 26 5.10 2.73 15.24
N GLY A 27 3.85 2.27 15.10
CA GLY A 27 2.73 2.98 14.50
C GLY A 27 2.02 2.14 13.46
N LYS A 28 1.05 2.74 12.77
CA LYS A 28 0.21 2.02 11.80
C LYS A 28 0.46 2.47 10.36
N ILE A 29 0.38 1.52 9.45
CA ILE A 29 0.39 1.73 8.00
C ILE A 29 -0.98 1.30 7.45
N LEU A 30 -1.60 2.12 6.63
CA LEU A 30 -2.85 1.80 5.95
C LEU A 30 -2.57 1.32 4.53
N MET A 31 -2.95 0.09 4.21
CA MET A 31 -2.89 -0.42 2.83
C MET A 31 -4.27 -0.26 2.17
N ILE A 32 -4.32 0.52 1.09
CA ILE A 32 -5.55 0.69 0.31
C ILE A 32 -5.57 -0.36 -0.80
N ALA A 33 -6.64 -1.12 -0.87
CA ALA A 33 -6.86 -2.15 -1.89
C ALA A 33 -8.24 -2.00 -2.54
N SER A 34 -8.38 -2.50 -3.77
CA SER A 34 -9.63 -2.51 -4.53
C SER A 34 -10.51 -3.71 -4.14
N ASN A 35 -11.84 -3.52 -4.20
CA ASN A 35 -12.80 -4.63 -4.17
C ASN A 35 -13.10 -5.20 -5.58
N GLN A 36 -12.58 -4.59 -6.64
CA GLN A 36 -12.90 -4.96 -8.02
C GLN A 36 -12.36 -6.35 -8.36
N LEU A 37 -13.16 -7.16 -9.05
CA LEU A 37 -12.78 -8.48 -9.51
C LEU A 37 -12.38 -8.49 -10.98
N ASP A 38 -13.16 -7.79 -11.80
CA ASP A 38 -12.96 -7.69 -13.25
C ASP A 38 -13.12 -6.25 -13.75
N MET A 39 -12.79 -6.00 -15.01
CA MET A 39 -12.85 -4.65 -15.60
C MET A 39 -14.26 -4.22 -16.02
N GLY A 40 -15.28 -5.06 -15.76
CA GLY A 40 -16.67 -4.79 -16.14
C GLY A 40 -16.97 -5.02 -17.62
N ASP A 41 -16.03 -5.58 -18.38
CA ASP A 41 -16.19 -5.93 -19.78
C ASP A 41 -16.78 -7.34 -19.96
N ALA A 42 -17.19 -7.67 -21.21
CA ALA A 42 -17.86 -8.94 -21.52
C ALA A 42 -16.97 -10.16 -21.24
N ASP A 43 -15.65 -10.03 -21.46
CA ASP A 43 -14.69 -11.11 -21.27
C ASP A 43 -14.19 -11.24 -19.83
N LYS A 44 -14.67 -10.37 -18.92
CA LYS A 44 -14.31 -10.41 -17.49
C LYS A 44 -12.80 -10.36 -17.23
N HIS A 45 -12.11 -9.46 -17.92
CA HIS A 45 -10.68 -9.27 -17.69
C HIS A 45 -10.38 -8.94 -16.24
N ASP A 46 -9.36 -9.61 -15.70
CA ASP A 46 -9.00 -9.56 -14.29
C ASP A 46 -8.59 -8.14 -13.85
N ALA A 47 -9.23 -7.63 -12.82
CA ALA A 47 -8.92 -6.33 -12.22
C ALA A 47 -8.46 -6.42 -10.76
N ARG A 48 -8.32 -7.64 -10.21
CA ARG A 48 -7.91 -7.83 -8.81
C ARG A 48 -6.56 -7.18 -8.50
N ASN A 49 -6.33 -7.00 -7.22
CA ASN A 49 -5.05 -6.50 -6.71
C ASN A 49 -3.91 -7.46 -7.05
N ASN A 50 -2.72 -6.94 -7.30
CA ASN A 50 -1.56 -7.77 -7.60
C ASN A 50 -0.87 -8.21 -6.29
N LEU A 51 -0.90 -9.50 -5.98
CA LEU A 51 -0.33 -10.03 -4.75
C LEU A 51 1.15 -9.63 -4.52
N TRP A 52 1.96 -9.59 -5.58
CA TRP A 52 3.37 -9.19 -5.50
C TRP A 52 3.58 -7.73 -5.10
N GLU A 53 2.56 -6.91 -5.27
CA GLU A 53 2.61 -5.52 -4.90
C GLU A 53 2.03 -5.25 -3.51
N TYR A 54 1.48 -6.27 -2.84
CA TYR A 54 0.92 -6.15 -1.50
C TYR A 54 1.63 -7.02 -0.45
N ALA A 55 1.85 -8.31 -0.72
CA ALA A 55 2.40 -9.22 0.28
C ALA A 55 3.86 -8.90 0.69
N PRO A 56 4.81 -8.63 -0.23
CA PRO A 56 6.16 -8.25 0.18
C PRO A 56 6.22 -6.91 0.94
N PRO A 57 5.51 -5.83 0.54
CA PRO A 57 5.39 -4.63 1.36
C PRO A 57 4.79 -4.87 2.74
N TYR A 58 3.72 -5.64 2.84
CA TYR A 58 3.11 -6.01 4.11
C TYR A 58 4.12 -6.68 5.03
N HIS A 59 4.82 -7.73 4.53
CA HIS A 59 5.88 -8.40 5.27
C HIS A 59 6.95 -7.40 5.78
N ILE A 60 7.38 -6.47 4.93
CA ILE A 60 8.39 -5.48 5.30
C ILE A 60 7.87 -4.56 6.41
N PHE A 61 6.65 -4.08 6.33
CA PHE A 61 6.08 -3.21 7.36
C PHE A 61 5.97 -3.93 8.70
N ILE A 62 5.38 -5.14 8.75
CA ILE A 62 5.23 -5.87 10.01
C ILE A 62 6.57 -6.32 10.60
N SER A 63 7.53 -6.74 9.77
CA SER A 63 8.87 -7.14 10.23
C SER A 63 9.69 -5.98 10.80
N HIS A 64 9.29 -4.72 10.49
CA HIS A 64 9.87 -3.52 11.08
C HIS A 64 9.02 -2.95 12.24
N GLY A 65 8.06 -3.71 12.77
CA GLY A 65 7.30 -3.36 13.96
C GLY A 65 6.10 -2.42 13.70
N PHE A 66 5.65 -2.26 12.45
CA PHE A 66 4.42 -1.52 12.17
C PHE A 66 3.20 -2.45 12.20
N GLU A 67 2.09 -1.95 12.70
CA GLU A 67 0.79 -2.57 12.44
C GLU A 67 0.31 -2.20 11.03
N VAL A 68 -0.37 -3.13 10.37
CA VAL A 68 -0.94 -2.90 9.04
C VAL A 68 -2.43 -3.19 9.06
N ASP A 69 -3.21 -2.22 8.60
CA ASP A 69 -4.62 -2.39 8.32
C ASP A 69 -4.88 -2.25 6.82
N PHE A 70 -5.90 -2.98 6.33
CA PHE A 70 -6.43 -2.79 4.99
C PHE A 70 -7.68 -1.94 5.02
N VAL A 71 -7.85 -1.09 4.00
CA VAL A 71 -9.09 -0.39 3.71
C VAL A 71 -9.42 -0.57 2.23
N SER A 72 -10.70 -0.70 1.93
CA SER A 72 -11.18 -0.78 0.55
C SER A 72 -12.47 0.05 0.38
N PRO A 73 -12.87 0.39 -0.85
CA PRO A 73 -14.07 1.19 -1.11
C PRO A 73 -15.34 0.71 -0.40
N SER A 74 -15.52 -0.61 -0.31
CA SER A 74 -16.71 -1.23 0.30
C SER A 74 -16.46 -1.86 1.67
N GLY A 75 -15.20 -1.97 2.09
CA GLY A 75 -14.80 -2.82 3.21
C GLY A 75 -14.93 -4.31 2.88
N GLY A 76 -14.67 -5.16 3.87
CA GLY A 76 -14.75 -6.61 3.71
C GLY A 76 -13.64 -7.20 2.82
N PRO A 77 -13.92 -8.30 2.11
CA PRO A 77 -12.88 -9.01 1.37
C PRO A 77 -12.31 -8.19 0.22
N VAL A 78 -10.98 -8.17 0.13
CA VAL A 78 -10.24 -7.75 -1.05
C VAL A 78 -9.58 -8.95 -1.72
N HIS A 79 -9.50 -8.95 -3.02
CA HIS A 79 -9.10 -10.11 -3.80
C HIS A 79 -7.79 -9.86 -4.55
N PHE A 80 -6.96 -10.90 -4.64
CA PHE A 80 -5.65 -10.83 -5.27
C PHE A 80 -5.53 -11.80 -6.44
N MET A 81 -4.80 -11.38 -7.45
CA MET A 81 -4.20 -12.29 -8.42
C MET A 81 -3.08 -13.04 -7.67
N MET A 82 -3.24 -14.36 -7.57
CA MET A 82 -2.37 -15.20 -6.73
C MET A 82 -1.09 -15.66 -7.46
N GLU A 83 -0.86 -15.22 -8.66
CA GLU A 83 0.34 -15.55 -9.43
C GLU A 83 1.30 -14.36 -9.53
N PRO A 84 2.58 -14.61 -9.36
CA PRO A 84 3.22 -15.82 -8.83
C PRO A 84 3.17 -15.85 -7.28
N VAL A 85 2.80 -16.98 -6.69
CA VAL A 85 2.62 -17.12 -5.23
C VAL A 85 3.96 -17.16 -4.50
N GLY A 86 4.90 -17.89 -4.99
CA GLY A 86 6.27 -18.13 -4.54
C GLY A 86 6.69 -17.45 -3.23
N ILE A 87 7.38 -16.33 -3.35
CA ILE A 87 7.96 -15.58 -2.22
C ILE A 87 6.91 -15.06 -1.22
N SER A 88 5.66 -14.91 -1.65
CA SER A 88 4.57 -14.42 -0.80
C SER A 88 3.90 -15.51 0.04
N SER A 89 4.25 -16.78 -0.17
CA SER A 89 3.59 -17.92 0.49
C SER A 89 3.67 -17.83 2.02
N TYR A 90 4.81 -17.46 2.55
CA TYR A 90 5.00 -17.32 4.00
C TYR A 90 4.09 -16.22 4.58
N THR A 91 4.09 -15.06 3.96
CA THR A 91 3.27 -13.91 4.37
C THR A 91 1.77 -14.24 4.35
N ILE A 92 1.32 -14.95 3.30
CA ILE A 92 -0.06 -15.39 3.16
C ILE A 92 -0.45 -16.36 4.27
N GLN A 93 0.42 -17.32 4.59
CA GLN A 93 0.09 -18.43 5.49
C GLN A 93 0.29 -18.10 6.97
N TYR A 94 1.29 -17.28 7.31
CA TYR A 94 1.77 -17.17 8.69
C TYR A 94 1.79 -15.76 9.27
N GLU A 95 1.61 -14.72 8.46
CA GLU A 95 1.73 -13.34 8.92
C GLU A 95 0.39 -12.59 9.02
N GLY A 96 -0.75 -13.30 8.94
CA GLY A 96 -2.07 -12.70 9.06
C GLY A 96 -2.50 -11.83 7.87
N PHE A 97 -1.77 -11.87 6.75
CA PHE A 97 -2.08 -11.09 5.55
C PHE A 97 -3.51 -11.34 5.04
N MET A 98 -3.88 -12.63 4.91
CA MET A 98 -5.20 -12.99 4.40
C MET A 98 -6.32 -12.66 5.38
N ASP A 99 -6.07 -12.69 6.68
CA ASP A 99 -7.06 -12.30 7.70
C ASP A 99 -7.37 -10.80 7.57
N LYS A 100 -6.34 -9.98 7.45
CA LYS A 100 -6.48 -8.54 7.21
C LYS A 100 -7.15 -8.24 5.87
N ALA A 101 -6.78 -8.96 4.82
CA ALA A 101 -7.33 -8.80 3.47
C ALA A 101 -8.79 -9.23 3.36
N SER A 102 -9.21 -10.24 4.14
CA SER A 102 -10.61 -10.71 4.16
C SER A 102 -11.56 -9.79 4.91
N SER A 103 -11.02 -8.89 5.74
CA SER A 103 -11.78 -8.01 6.63
C SER A 103 -11.29 -6.57 6.57
N SER A 104 -11.07 -6.05 5.34
CA SER A 104 -10.67 -4.65 5.17
C SER A 104 -11.70 -3.68 5.74
N LEU A 105 -11.21 -2.58 6.28
CA LEU A 105 -12.05 -1.50 6.81
C LEU A 105 -12.85 -0.82 5.69
N LYS A 106 -14.02 -0.28 6.03
CA LYS A 106 -14.68 0.73 5.21
C LYS A 106 -14.01 2.08 5.42
N PRO A 107 -14.03 2.99 4.45
CA PRO A 107 -13.46 4.32 4.62
C PRO A 107 -13.99 5.07 5.86
N ALA A 108 -15.26 4.88 6.21
CA ALA A 108 -15.88 5.51 7.38
C ALA A 108 -15.36 4.97 8.74
N GLU A 109 -14.66 3.85 8.74
CA GLU A 109 -14.07 3.23 9.94
C GLU A 109 -12.61 3.65 10.15
N VAL A 110 -12.02 4.31 9.15
CA VAL A 110 -10.62 4.76 9.20
C VAL A 110 -10.52 6.09 9.93
N LYS A 111 -9.61 6.16 10.88
CA LYS A 111 -9.18 7.38 11.56
C LYS A 111 -7.82 7.78 11.02
N PRO A 112 -7.74 8.75 10.09
CA PRO A 112 -6.49 9.07 9.39
C PRO A 112 -5.33 9.42 10.33
N GLU A 113 -5.62 9.99 11.48
CA GLU A 113 -4.64 10.39 12.50
C GLU A 113 -3.90 9.21 13.16
N GLU A 114 -4.40 7.99 13.02
CA GLU A 114 -3.73 6.79 13.54
C GLU A 114 -2.63 6.27 12.59
N TYR A 115 -2.58 6.75 11.34
CA TYR A 115 -1.70 6.19 10.31
C TYR A 115 -0.54 7.13 9.96
N LEU A 116 0.68 6.58 9.99
CA LEU A 116 1.91 7.29 9.63
C LEU A 116 2.16 7.28 8.11
N ALA A 117 1.62 6.28 7.42
CA ALA A 117 1.73 6.20 5.97
C ALA A 117 0.55 5.45 5.36
N ILE A 118 0.35 5.70 4.06
CA ILE A 118 -0.54 4.92 3.19
C ILE A 118 0.32 4.24 2.12
N TYR A 119 0.04 2.96 1.89
CA TYR A 119 0.60 2.19 0.79
C TYR A 119 -0.49 1.70 -0.15
N ILE A 120 -0.25 1.81 -1.47
CA ILE A 120 -1.19 1.37 -2.49
C ILE A 120 -0.44 0.53 -3.51
N GLY A 121 -0.69 -0.77 -3.52
CA GLY A 121 -0.16 -1.67 -4.54
C GLY A 121 -0.90 -1.50 -5.86
N GLY A 122 -0.37 -2.11 -6.90
CA GLY A 122 -1.02 -2.16 -8.20
C GLY A 122 -2.07 -3.26 -8.29
N GLY A 123 -2.57 -3.37 -9.47
CA GLY A 123 -3.76 -4.10 -9.88
C GLY A 123 -4.72 -3.11 -10.53
N TYR A 124 -5.39 -3.55 -11.58
CA TYR A 124 -6.24 -2.65 -12.37
C TYR A 124 -7.41 -2.07 -11.60
N GLY A 125 -7.93 -2.82 -10.62
CA GLY A 125 -9.08 -2.42 -9.82
C GLY A 125 -8.90 -1.06 -9.15
N THR A 126 -7.67 -0.70 -8.76
CA THR A 126 -7.39 0.61 -8.16
C THR A 126 -7.83 1.79 -9.03
N LEU A 127 -7.84 1.62 -10.36
CA LEU A 127 -8.27 2.64 -11.31
C LEU A 127 -9.79 2.76 -11.40
N PHE A 128 -10.53 1.69 -11.09
CA PHE A 128 -11.99 1.64 -11.19
C PHE A 128 -12.69 2.15 -9.94
N ASP A 129 -12.36 1.61 -8.79
CA ASP A 129 -13.12 1.86 -7.56
C ASP A 129 -12.38 2.70 -6.50
N VAL A 130 -11.02 2.71 -6.49
CA VAL A 130 -10.23 3.47 -5.52
C VAL A 130 -10.00 4.91 -5.99
N ALA A 131 -9.54 5.10 -7.23
CA ALA A 131 -9.07 6.40 -7.75
C ALA A 131 -10.13 7.51 -7.69
N ASN A 132 -11.42 7.17 -7.80
CA ASN A 132 -12.54 8.11 -7.77
C ASN A 132 -13.34 8.07 -6.45
N ASN A 133 -12.90 7.26 -5.47
CA ASN A 133 -13.54 7.19 -4.15
C ASN A 133 -13.18 8.40 -3.30
N ARG A 134 -14.12 9.31 -3.14
CA ARG A 134 -13.91 10.59 -2.42
C ARG A 134 -13.50 10.38 -0.95
N ALA A 135 -14.05 9.37 -0.28
CA ALA A 135 -13.72 9.11 1.12
C ALA A 135 -12.26 8.65 1.25
N LEU A 136 -11.80 7.76 0.37
CA LEU A 136 -10.39 7.35 0.33
C LEU A 136 -9.47 8.51 -0.06
N GLN A 137 -9.89 9.38 -1.00
CA GLN A 137 -9.13 10.59 -1.33
C GLN A 137 -8.97 11.51 -0.12
N SER A 138 -10.04 11.70 0.67
CA SER A 138 -9.98 12.52 1.90
C SER A 138 -9.06 11.91 2.95
N ILE A 139 -9.06 10.58 3.11
CA ILE A 139 -8.13 9.87 4.01
C ILE A 139 -6.68 10.08 3.57
N MET A 140 -6.39 9.92 2.26
CA MET A 140 -5.04 10.14 1.71
C MET A 140 -4.58 11.58 1.91
N ALA A 141 -5.45 12.56 1.68
CA ALA A 141 -5.15 13.96 1.92
C ALA A 141 -4.85 14.23 3.40
N ALA A 142 -5.69 13.74 4.31
CA ALA A 142 -5.54 13.95 5.75
C ALA A 142 -4.23 13.35 6.29
N VAL A 143 -3.90 12.11 5.91
CA VAL A 143 -2.64 11.48 6.30
C VAL A 143 -1.44 12.27 5.75
N TYR A 144 -1.48 12.68 4.48
CA TYR A 144 -0.39 13.46 3.91
C TYR A 144 -0.23 14.83 4.58
N GLU A 145 -1.31 15.55 4.82
CA GLU A 145 -1.29 16.88 5.44
C GLU A 145 -0.86 16.84 6.91
N ALA A 146 -1.15 15.73 7.61
CA ALA A 146 -0.62 15.46 8.94
C ALA A 146 0.89 15.11 8.97
N GLY A 147 1.56 15.09 7.81
CA GLY A 147 3.00 14.78 7.73
C GLY A 147 3.31 13.34 7.35
N GLY A 148 2.29 12.51 7.12
CA GLY A 148 2.44 11.12 6.72
C GLY A 148 2.96 10.94 5.30
N VAL A 149 3.31 9.71 4.96
CA VAL A 149 3.87 9.31 3.65
C VAL A 149 2.80 8.64 2.80
N ILE A 150 2.72 9.00 1.51
CA ILE A 150 1.92 8.27 0.52
C ILE A 150 2.87 7.49 -0.38
N SER A 151 2.65 6.19 -0.50
CA SER A 151 3.51 5.32 -1.28
C SER A 151 2.71 4.40 -2.21
N SER A 152 3.28 4.08 -3.37
CA SER A 152 2.61 3.24 -4.37
C SER A 152 3.56 2.50 -5.28
N CYS A 153 3.04 1.43 -5.87
CA CYS A 153 3.68 0.67 -6.92
C CYS A 153 2.74 0.53 -8.13
N GLY A 154 3.27 0.59 -9.34
CA GLY A 154 2.53 0.30 -10.56
C GLY A 154 1.27 1.15 -10.76
N HIS A 155 0.13 0.48 -10.92
CA HIS A 155 -1.18 1.13 -11.08
C HIS A 155 -1.65 1.86 -9.80
N GLY A 156 -1.09 1.52 -8.63
CA GLY A 156 -1.41 2.18 -7.37
C GLY A 156 -1.22 3.70 -7.39
N ALA A 157 -0.30 4.22 -8.21
CA ALA A 157 -0.14 5.67 -8.38
C ALA A 157 -1.38 6.35 -8.97
N GLY A 158 -2.19 5.63 -9.73
CA GLY A 158 -3.47 6.13 -10.24
C GLY A 158 -4.49 6.41 -9.14
N ALA A 159 -4.41 5.68 -8.03
CA ALA A 159 -5.33 5.84 -6.91
C ALA A 159 -5.24 7.22 -6.25
N PHE A 160 -4.04 7.79 -6.12
CA PHE A 160 -3.86 9.11 -5.51
C PHE A 160 -3.71 10.25 -6.52
N ALA A 161 -3.72 9.97 -7.82
CA ALA A 161 -3.61 11.01 -8.84
C ALA A 161 -4.70 12.08 -8.72
N ASN A 162 -5.89 11.71 -8.25
CA ASN A 162 -7.05 12.60 -8.10
C ASN A 162 -7.18 13.25 -6.72
N VAL A 163 -6.29 12.95 -5.78
CA VAL A 163 -6.35 13.49 -4.42
C VAL A 163 -6.12 15.00 -4.44
N ARG A 164 -7.03 15.74 -3.82
CA ARG A 164 -6.88 17.18 -3.59
C ARG A 164 -6.59 17.45 -2.12
N LEU A 165 -5.66 18.34 -1.91
CA LEU A 165 -5.32 18.87 -0.59
C LEU A 165 -6.30 19.98 -0.19
N THR A 166 -6.27 20.38 1.07
CA THR A 166 -7.13 21.44 1.62
C THR A 166 -6.94 22.80 0.94
N ASP A 167 -5.75 23.05 0.38
CA ASP A 167 -5.45 24.24 -0.41
C ASP A 167 -6.02 24.19 -1.85
N GLY A 168 -6.69 23.10 -2.22
CA GLY A 168 -7.31 22.88 -3.52
C GLY A 168 -6.37 22.33 -4.60
N HIS A 169 -5.06 22.25 -4.37
CA HIS A 169 -4.13 21.67 -5.32
C HIS A 169 -4.19 20.13 -5.31
N TYR A 170 -3.83 19.52 -6.43
CA TYR A 170 -3.65 18.07 -6.45
C TYR A 170 -2.43 17.68 -5.62
N LEU A 171 -2.54 16.60 -4.84
CA LEU A 171 -1.43 16.01 -4.08
C LEU A 171 -0.16 15.86 -4.91
N VAL A 172 -0.32 15.48 -6.18
CA VAL A 172 0.78 15.20 -7.12
C VAL A 172 1.32 16.44 -7.82
N ALA A 173 0.65 17.59 -7.73
CA ALA A 173 1.03 18.79 -8.46
C ALA A 173 2.46 19.23 -8.15
N GLY A 174 3.28 19.45 -9.19
CA GLY A 174 4.67 19.86 -9.11
C GLY A 174 5.62 18.79 -8.58
N LYS A 175 5.17 17.57 -8.31
CA LYS A 175 6.00 16.50 -7.76
C LYS A 175 6.36 15.45 -8.82
N ARG A 176 7.54 14.88 -8.67
CA ARG A 176 8.00 13.74 -9.47
C ARG A 176 7.32 12.47 -8.97
N VAL A 177 6.54 11.85 -9.84
CA VAL A 177 5.78 10.64 -9.51
C VAL A 177 5.98 9.61 -10.61
N ALA A 178 6.28 8.38 -10.22
CA ALA A 178 6.30 7.24 -11.12
C ALA A 178 5.01 6.42 -10.95
N GLY A 179 4.43 6.02 -12.05
CA GLY A 179 3.28 5.13 -12.11
C GLY A 179 3.40 4.20 -13.31
N PHE A 180 2.43 3.31 -13.50
CA PHE A 180 2.49 2.36 -14.61
C PHE A 180 2.54 3.10 -15.96
N PRO A 181 3.58 2.86 -16.82
CA PRO A 181 3.82 3.67 -18.01
C PRO A 181 2.76 3.42 -19.09
N ASN A 182 2.32 4.51 -19.75
CA ASN A 182 1.37 4.45 -20.85
C ASN A 182 1.86 3.60 -22.03
N SER A 183 3.16 3.69 -22.36
CA SER A 183 3.77 2.89 -23.44
C SER A 183 3.59 1.40 -23.17
N THR A 184 3.88 0.96 -21.95
CA THR A 184 3.69 -0.45 -21.55
C THR A 184 2.22 -0.86 -21.56
N GLU A 185 1.30 0.02 -21.12
CA GLU A 185 -0.13 -0.29 -21.11
C GLU A 185 -0.66 -0.47 -22.54
N ARG A 186 -0.24 0.38 -23.46
CA ARG A 186 -0.66 0.34 -24.87
C ARG A 186 -0.14 -0.88 -25.63
N GLU A 187 0.93 -1.53 -25.15
CA GLU A 187 1.43 -2.79 -25.70
C GLU A 187 0.55 -4.00 -25.35
N LYS A 188 -0.31 -3.90 -24.32
CA LYS A 188 -1.13 -5.01 -23.83
C LYS A 188 -2.39 -5.19 -24.67
N SER A 189 -2.35 -6.14 -25.59
CA SER A 189 -3.51 -6.49 -26.45
C SER A 189 -4.71 -7.00 -25.65
N TRP A 190 -4.48 -7.77 -24.59
CA TRP A 190 -5.53 -8.32 -23.73
C TRP A 190 -6.32 -7.23 -22.97
N ALA A 191 -5.70 -6.12 -22.63
CA ALA A 191 -6.38 -4.96 -22.06
C ALA A 191 -6.87 -3.97 -23.14
N ASN A 192 -7.02 -4.43 -24.38
CA ASN A 192 -7.39 -3.64 -25.54
C ASN A 192 -6.56 -2.34 -25.66
N HIS A 193 -5.24 -2.48 -25.50
CA HIS A 193 -4.27 -1.37 -25.57
C HIS A 193 -4.59 -0.24 -24.59
N GLY A 194 -5.07 -0.59 -23.39
CA GLY A 194 -5.46 0.34 -22.33
C GLY A 194 -6.87 0.93 -22.48
N LYS A 195 -7.62 0.58 -23.54
CA LYS A 195 -8.96 1.15 -23.78
C LYS A 195 -10.04 0.65 -22.83
N LEU A 196 -9.81 -0.46 -22.13
CA LEU A 196 -10.71 -0.98 -21.10
C LEU A 196 -10.59 -0.20 -19.79
N LEU A 197 -9.52 0.57 -19.62
CA LEU A 197 -9.24 1.29 -18.38
C LEU A 197 -9.97 2.64 -18.34
N PRO A 198 -10.39 3.11 -17.16
CA PRO A 198 -11.00 4.43 -17.01
C PRO A 198 -10.05 5.57 -17.42
N PHE A 199 -8.75 5.35 -17.23
CA PHE A 199 -7.68 6.27 -17.63
C PHE A 199 -6.32 5.56 -17.61
N LEU A 200 -5.32 6.13 -18.28
CA LEU A 200 -3.93 5.71 -18.19
C LEU A 200 -3.22 6.48 -17.06
N VAL A 201 -2.43 5.77 -16.24
CA VAL A 201 -1.85 6.31 -14.99
C VAL A 201 -0.92 7.49 -15.26
N GLU A 202 0.05 7.34 -16.14
CA GLU A 202 1.03 8.37 -16.50
C GLU A 202 0.32 9.64 -17.02
N GLU A 203 -0.66 9.47 -17.92
CA GLU A 203 -1.45 10.55 -18.49
C GLU A 203 -2.28 11.29 -17.44
N LYS A 204 -2.86 10.53 -16.49
CA LYS A 204 -3.64 11.09 -15.38
C LYS A 204 -2.77 11.88 -14.40
N LEU A 205 -1.61 11.36 -14.04
CA LEU A 205 -0.64 12.05 -13.21
C LEU A 205 -0.23 13.37 -13.86
N HIS A 206 0.14 13.34 -15.14
CA HIS A 206 0.51 14.53 -15.90
C HIS A 206 -0.62 15.56 -15.95
N SER A 207 -1.85 15.14 -16.26
CA SER A 207 -3.00 16.04 -16.36
C SER A 207 -3.34 16.76 -15.04
N ASN A 208 -2.96 16.16 -13.91
CA ASN A 208 -3.15 16.72 -12.57
C ASN A 208 -1.89 17.45 -12.04
N GLY A 209 -0.95 17.76 -12.95
CA GLY A 209 0.20 18.63 -12.69
C GLY A 209 1.43 17.92 -12.12
N ALA A 210 1.47 16.58 -12.09
CA ALA A 210 2.68 15.87 -11.73
C ALA A 210 3.77 16.01 -12.80
N ILE A 211 5.04 15.94 -12.39
CA ILE A 211 6.16 15.59 -13.25
C ILE A 211 6.15 14.06 -13.36
N ALA A 212 5.25 13.55 -14.21
CA ALA A 212 5.05 12.11 -14.39
C ALA A 212 6.28 11.51 -15.07
N LEU A 213 6.88 10.51 -14.42
CA LEU A 213 8.06 9.83 -14.93
C LEU A 213 7.63 8.60 -15.75
N ASN A 214 8.33 8.36 -16.84
CA ASN A 214 8.08 7.28 -17.79
C ASN A 214 9.33 6.45 -18.07
N LYS A 215 9.23 5.45 -18.93
CA LYS A 215 10.35 4.52 -19.27
C LYS A 215 11.54 5.22 -19.93
N GLU A 216 11.31 6.32 -20.62
CA GLU A 216 12.36 7.12 -21.26
C GLU A 216 13.15 7.94 -20.24
N SER A 217 12.47 8.45 -19.20
CA SER A 217 13.09 9.24 -18.13
C SER A 217 13.70 8.39 -17.02
N VAL A 218 13.20 7.16 -16.82
CA VAL A 218 13.67 6.21 -15.80
C VAL A 218 13.80 4.82 -16.42
N THR A 219 15.01 4.48 -16.80
CA THR A 219 15.32 3.21 -17.51
C THR A 219 15.44 2.00 -16.55
N ASP A 220 15.75 2.25 -15.29
CA ASP A 220 15.79 1.18 -14.27
C ASP A 220 14.38 0.82 -13.83
N LYS A 221 13.93 -0.40 -14.20
CA LYS A 221 12.64 -0.93 -13.80
C LYS A 221 12.48 -1.17 -12.28
N HIS A 222 13.58 -1.11 -11.54
CA HIS A 222 13.58 -1.22 -10.08
C HIS A 222 13.66 0.12 -9.37
N ALA A 223 13.69 1.23 -10.12
CA ALA A 223 13.78 2.55 -9.54
C ALA A 223 12.60 2.88 -8.62
N VAL A 224 12.92 3.45 -7.48
CA VAL A 224 11.97 4.06 -6.56
C VAL A 224 12.18 5.57 -6.60
N ILE A 225 11.11 6.29 -6.85
CA ILE A 225 11.11 7.75 -6.94
C ILE A 225 10.56 8.31 -5.64
N ILE A 226 11.34 9.20 -5.05
CA ILE A 226 10.95 9.90 -3.83
C ILE A 226 10.90 11.39 -4.14
N ASP A 227 9.77 12.00 -3.86
CA ASP A 227 9.64 13.45 -3.90
C ASP A 227 8.78 13.92 -2.73
N GLN A 228 9.38 14.72 -1.86
CA GLN A 228 8.80 15.10 -0.57
C GLN A 228 8.40 13.85 0.23
N ARG A 229 7.10 13.65 0.47
CA ARG A 229 6.55 12.49 1.18
C ARG A 229 5.72 11.57 0.27
N ILE A 230 6.04 11.57 -1.05
CA ILE A 230 5.53 10.59 -2.00
C ILE A 230 6.66 9.62 -2.36
N VAL A 231 6.41 8.33 -2.25
CA VAL A 231 7.30 7.24 -2.67
C VAL A 231 6.58 6.43 -3.74
N SER A 232 7.14 6.33 -4.93
CA SER A 232 6.45 5.69 -6.05
C SER A 232 7.38 4.88 -6.94
N SER A 233 6.83 3.91 -7.64
CA SER A 233 7.55 3.11 -8.65
C SER A 233 6.64 2.72 -9.80
N MET A 234 7.26 2.40 -10.97
CA MET A 234 6.51 2.03 -12.18
C MET A 234 6.04 0.59 -12.18
N PHE A 235 6.84 -0.33 -11.63
CA PHE A 235 6.66 -1.76 -11.83
C PHE A 235 6.72 -2.57 -10.54
N LEU A 236 5.99 -3.67 -10.53
CA LEU A 236 5.85 -4.61 -9.42
C LEU A 236 7.18 -5.09 -8.76
N PRO A 237 8.31 -5.26 -9.47
CA PRO A 237 9.55 -5.69 -8.81
C PRO A 237 10.08 -4.70 -7.78
N SER A 238 9.62 -3.46 -7.82
CA SER A 238 10.04 -2.40 -6.88
C SER A 238 9.20 -2.34 -5.61
N ALA A 239 8.11 -3.10 -5.50
CA ALA A 239 7.15 -2.99 -4.39
C ALA A 239 7.80 -3.09 -3.00
N ALA A 240 8.69 -4.07 -2.81
CA ALA A 240 9.44 -4.23 -1.59
C ALA A 240 10.38 -3.03 -1.31
N ALA A 241 11.01 -2.48 -2.35
CA ALA A 241 11.88 -1.31 -2.21
C ALA A 241 11.07 -0.05 -1.85
N VAL A 242 9.88 0.13 -2.42
CA VAL A 242 8.95 1.21 -2.04
C VAL A 242 8.62 1.15 -0.55
N ALA A 243 8.30 -0.02 -0.01
CA ALA A 243 8.03 -0.18 1.43
C ALA A 243 9.24 0.21 2.29
N LYS A 244 10.45 -0.24 1.91
CA LYS A 244 11.69 0.13 2.62
C LYS A 244 11.97 1.63 2.60
N GLU A 245 11.80 2.29 1.46
CA GLU A 245 11.97 3.73 1.36
C GLU A 245 10.88 4.51 2.12
N THR A 246 9.67 3.97 2.19
CA THR A 246 8.59 4.52 3.04
C THR A 246 9.02 4.52 4.51
N ILE A 247 9.55 3.40 5.01
CA ILE A 247 10.04 3.28 6.40
C ILE A 247 11.17 4.28 6.66
N LYS A 248 12.16 4.37 5.76
CA LYS A 248 13.28 5.33 5.91
C LYS A 248 12.80 6.77 6.01
N LEU A 249 11.77 7.15 5.24
CA LEU A 249 11.18 8.50 5.34
C LEU A 249 10.49 8.71 6.69
N LEU A 250 9.77 7.72 7.21
CA LEU A 250 9.13 7.79 8.53
C LEU A 250 10.17 7.96 9.62
N GLU A 251 11.26 7.19 9.59
CA GLU A 251 12.37 7.29 10.54
C GLU A 251 13.03 8.67 10.51
N LYS A 252 13.26 9.22 9.32
CA LYS A 252 13.84 10.56 9.17
C LYS A 252 12.92 11.66 9.69
N ASN A 253 11.60 11.48 9.59
CA ASN A 253 10.63 12.46 10.06
C ASN A 253 10.46 12.41 11.58
N SER A 254 10.61 11.24 12.22
CA SER A 254 10.54 11.08 13.69
C SER A 254 11.74 11.64 14.43
N LEU A 255 12.83 11.95 13.72
CA LEU A 255 14.05 12.56 14.28
C LEU A 255 14.06 14.10 14.22
N ARG A 256 13.00 14.71 13.72
CA ARG A 256 12.83 16.17 13.61
C ARG A 256 11.79 16.70 14.59
#